data_e362b38da6463ae6f4998cb81a41e2c1
#
_entry.id   e362b38da6463ae6f4998cb81a41e2c1
#
_cell.length_a   1.000
_cell.length_b   1.000
_cell.length_c   1.000
_cell.angle_alpha   90.00
_cell.angle_beta   90.00
_cell.angle_gamma   90.00
#
_symmetry.space_group_name_H-M   'P 1'
#
loop_
_entity.id
_entity.type
_entity.pdbx_description
1 polymer ?
#
loop_
_entity_poly.entity_id
_entity_poly.type
_entity_poly.pdbx_seq_one_letter_code
_entity_poly.pdbx_strand_id
1 'polypeptide(L)'
;MGEASFFDERPRVSSAVALVRSEAISVDRERLNAVFRAHPDLALPMLQYLARTVRMVTGHVDDMSFLRADQRVARYLLSLPEEVERGRLACTHEEIGFSVGVSRVTVSRVLGDFVRRGWVETAYRGVRLKDRRALQELADAPG
;
A
#
# COMPACT_ATOMS: atom_id res chain seq x y z
N MET A 1 -9.21 -1.81 11.19
CA MET A 1 -8.31 -0.74 11.67
C MET A 1 -8.37 -0.68 13.20
N GLY A 2 -7.21 -0.61 13.86
CA GLY A 2 -7.12 -0.59 15.33
C GLY A 2 -6.97 -1.97 15.96
N GLU A 3 -6.71 -3.00 15.17
CA GLU A 3 -6.47 -4.37 15.61
C GLU A 3 -5.28 -4.47 16.58
N ALA A 4 -4.19 -3.76 16.34
CA ALA A 4 -3.03 -3.76 17.22
C ALA A 4 -3.41 -3.30 18.64
N SER A 5 -3.99 -2.10 18.74
CA SER A 5 -4.43 -1.53 20.03
C SER A 5 -5.54 -2.34 20.72
N PHE A 6 -6.28 -3.12 19.91
CA PHE A 6 -7.27 -4.05 20.46
C PHE A 6 -6.61 -5.22 21.19
N PHE A 7 -5.55 -5.81 20.61
CA PHE A 7 -4.90 -6.99 21.19
C PHE A 7 -3.83 -6.64 22.24
N ASP A 8 -3.06 -5.56 22.05
CA ASP A 8 -1.94 -5.20 22.93
C ASP A 8 -2.29 -4.17 24.02
N GLU A 9 -3.54 -3.67 24.04
CA GLU A 9 -4.06 -2.71 25.02
C GLU A 9 -3.33 -1.35 25.04
N ARG A 10 -2.57 -1.05 23.98
CA ARG A 10 -1.83 0.21 23.86
C ARG A 10 -2.61 1.25 23.06
N PRO A 11 -2.27 2.54 23.17
CA PRO A 11 -2.84 3.58 22.30
C PRO A 11 -2.66 3.26 20.82
N ARG A 12 -3.58 3.74 19.99
CA ARG A 12 -3.47 3.59 18.53
C ARG A 12 -2.23 4.29 18.01
N VAL A 13 -1.47 3.60 17.17
CA VAL A 13 -0.25 4.11 16.52
C VAL A 13 -0.55 4.88 15.23
N SER A 14 -1.80 4.86 14.74
CA SER A 14 -2.20 5.51 13.49
C SER A 14 -3.61 6.06 13.58
N SER A 15 -3.88 7.10 12.79
CA SER A 15 -5.21 7.67 12.57
C SER A 15 -5.79 7.15 11.26
N ALA A 16 -7.10 7.15 11.14
CA ALA A 16 -7.80 6.86 9.90
C ALA A 16 -8.71 8.02 9.53
N VAL A 17 -8.67 8.43 8.28
CA VAL A 17 -9.50 9.51 7.74
C VAL A 17 -10.29 8.98 6.56
N ALA A 18 -11.61 9.19 6.55
CA ALA A 18 -12.45 8.85 5.42
C ALA A 18 -12.23 9.88 4.30
N LEU A 19 -11.77 9.44 3.14
CA LEU A 19 -11.57 10.28 1.95
C LEU A 19 -12.85 10.50 1.14
N VAL A 20 -13.83 9.63 1.34
CA VAL A 20 -15.17 9.68 0.75
C VAL A 20 -16.21 9.36 1.82
N ARG A 21 -17.49 9.66 1.55
CA ARG A 21 -18.57 9.25 2.45
C ARG A 21 -18.52 7.73 2.65
N SER A 22 -18.37 7.31 3.90
CA SER A 22 -18.16 5.90 4.27
C SER A 22 -19.03 5.55 5.46
N GLU A 23 -19.43 4.29 5.54
CA GLU A 23 -20.05 3.70 6.72
C GLU A 23 -19.04 2.78 7.39
N ALA A 24 -19.02 2.78 8.71
CA ALA A 24 -18.12 1.95 9.50
C ALA A 24 -18.87 1.28 10.65
N ILE A 25 -18.53 0.02 10.90
CA ILE A 25 -18.99 -0.70 12.09
C ILE A 25 -17.87 -0.61 13.12
N SER A 26 -18.21 -0.10 14.31
CA SER A 26 -17.30 -0.10 15.44
C SER A 26 -17.60 -1.29 16.34
N VAL A 27 -16.58 -2.05 16.66
CA VAL A 27 -16.66 -3.20 17.59
C VAL A 27 -15.74 -2.92 18.76
N ASP A 28 -16.28 -2.93 19.98
CA ASP A 28 -15.52 -2.84 21.21
C ASP A 28 -14.93 -4.20 21.61
N ARG A 29 -13.99 -4.17 22.56
CA ARG A 29 -13.31 -5.37 23.06
C ARG A 29 -14.26 -6.38 23.68
N GLU A 30 -15.24 -5.89 24.43
CA GLU A 30 -16.15 -6.75 25.16
C GLU A 30 -17.02 -7.58 24.20
N ARG A 31 -17.53 -6.95 23.16
CA ARG A 31 -18.30 -7.60 22.09
C ARG A 31 -17.44 -8.58 21.30
N LEU A 32 -16.20 -8.20 20.95
CA LEU A 32 -15.33 -9.11 20.18
C LEU A 32 -14.91 -10.31 21.03
N ASN A 33 -14.65 -10.13 22.33
CA ASN A 33 -14.40 -11.24 23.26
C ASN A 33 -15.61 -12.17 23.39
N ALA A 34 -16.83 -11.64 23.40
CA ALA A 34 -18.04 -12.44 23.38
C ALA A 34 -18.18 -13.25 22.08
N VAL A 35 -17.85 -12.64 20.94
CA VAL A 35 -17.83 -13.32 19.64
C VAL A 35 -16.80 -14.45 19.64
N PHE A 36 -15.58 -14.25 20.11
CA PHE A 36 -14.56 -15.31 20.17
C PHE A 36 -14.92 -16.46 21.12
N ARG A 37 -15.64 -16.16 22.21
CA ARG A 37 -16.17 -17.22 23.09
C ARG A 37 -17.25 -18.05 22.41
N ALA A 38 -18.11 -17.41 21.64
CA ALA A 38 -19.20 -18.08 20.92
C ALA A 38 -18.70 -18.81 19.65
N HIS A 39 -17.67 -18.26 19.02
CA HIS A 39 -17.11 -18.72 17.75
C HIS A 39 -15.59 -18.79 17.79
N PRO A 40 -15.00 -19.78 18.48
CA PRO A 40 -13.53 -19.91 18.61
C PRO A 40 -12.81 -20.11 17.26
N ASP A 41 -13.52 -20.64 16.26
CA ASP A 41 -13.07 -20.83 14.89
C ASP A 41 -12.66 -19.53 14.19
N LEU A 42 -13.16 -18.37 14.64
CA LEU A 42 -12.78 -17.06 14.10
C LEU A 42 -11.35 -16.63 14.49
N ALA A 43 -10.76 -17.26 15.50
CA ALA A 43 -9.39 -16.93 15.93
C ALA A 43 -8.35 -17.23 14.83
N LEU A 44 -8.48 -18.34 14.11
CA LEU A 44 -7.55 -18.73 13.06
C LEU A 44 -7.55 -17.76 11.85
N PRO A 45 -8.70 -17.37 11.28
CA PRO A 45 -8.76 -16.31 10.27
C PRO A 45 -8.12 -14.99 10.73
N MET A 46 -8.28 -14.62 12.01
CA MET A 46 -7.68 -13.41 12.55
C MET A 46 -6.15 -13.51 12.65
N LEU A 47 -5.63 -14.65 13.09
CA LEU A 47 -4.19 -14.92 13.09
C LEU A 47 -3.62 -14.92 11.66
N GLN A 48 -4.34 -15.48 10.70
CA GLN A 48 -3.93 -15.43 9.29
C GLN A 48 -3.90 -14.00 8.75
N TYR A 49 -4.86 -13.17 9.13
CA TYR A 49 -4.87 -11.75 8.78
C TYR A 49 -3.64 -11.03 9.36
N LEU A 50 -3.36 -11.20 10.65
CA LEU A 50 -2.20 -10.61 11.31
C LEU A 50 -0.87 -11.12 10.69
N ALA A 51 -0.77 -12.41 10.38
CA ALA A 51 0.41 -12.97 9.72
C ALA A 51 0.64 -12.36 8.31
N ARG A 52 -0.43 -12.09 7.55
CA ARG A 52 -0.32 -11.38 6.26
C ARG A 52 0.12 -9.94 6.47
N THR A 53 -0.41 -9.25 7.47
CA THR A 53 -0.02 -7.88 7.82
C THR A 53 1.47 -7.80 8.19
N VAL A 54 1.96 -8.72 9.03
CA VAL A 54 3.38 -8.81 9.38
C VAL A 54 4.23 -9.02 8.12
N ARG A 55 3.86 -9.96 7.27
CA ARG A 55 4.57 -10.24 6.02
C ARG A 55 4.63 -9.01 5.08
N MET A 56 3.51 -8.29 4.97
CA MET A 56 3.44 -7.07 4.18
C MET A 56 4.36 -5.97 4.73
N VAL A 57 4.36 -5.77 6.05
CA VAL A 57 5.23 -4.76 6.71
C VAL A 57 6.71 -5.16 6.58
N THR A 58 7.05 -6.42 6.80
CA THR A 58 8.43 -6.93 6.61
C THR A 58 8.90 -6.70 5.17
N GLY A 59 8.09 -7.08 4.18
CA GLY A 59 8.42 -6.82 2.77
C GLY A 59 8.63 -5.34 2.47
N HIS A 60 7.84 -4.46 3.09
CA HIS A 60 8.01 -3.01 2.92
C HIS A 60 9.33 -2.50 3.53
N VAL A 61 9.73 -3.03 4.69
CA VAL A 61 11.04 -2.72 5.31
C VAL A 61 12.19 -3.22 4.43
N ASP A 62 12.09 -4.42 3.88
CA ASP A 62 13.08 -4.98 2.97
C ASP A 62 13.21 -4.13 1.71
N ASP A 63 12.10 -3.72 1.11
CA ASP A 63 12.07 -2.83 -0.05
C ASP A 63 12.77 -1.48 0.24
N MET A 64 12.52 -0.91 1.43
CA MET A 64 13.17 0.35 1.84
C MET A 64 14.68 0.19 2.07
N SER A 65 15.12 -0.99 2.49
CA SER A 65 16.51 -1.28 2.84
C SER A 65 17.38 -1.65 1.63
N PHE A 66 16.82 -2.37 0.66
CA PHE A 66 17.58 -3.01 -0.42
C PHE A 66 17.26 -2.47 -1.82
N LEU A 67 16.11 -1.81 -2.02
CA LEU A 67 15.74 -1.31 -3.33
C LEU A 67 16.05 0.17 -3.52
N ARG A 68 16.47 0.53 -4.73
CA ARG A 68 16.60 1.92 -5.15
C ARG A 68 15.24 2.59 -5.29
N ALA A 69 15.22 3.91 -5.28
CA ALA A 69 13.99 4.71 -5.36
C ALA A 69 13.16 4.42 -6.62
N ASP A 70 13.81 4.20 -7.76
CA ASP A 70 13.15 3.86 -9.04
C ASP A 70 12.46 2.49 -8.97
N GLN A 71 13.12 1.49 -8.38
CA GLN A 71 12.55 0.16 -8.18
C GLN A 71 11.34 0.18 -7.24
N ARG A 72 11.44 0.92 -6.13
CA ARG A 72 10.31 1.08 -5.19
C ARG A 72 9.10 1.77 -5.85
N VAL A 73 9.35 2.82 -6.63
CA VAL A 73 8.28 3.49 -7.40
C VAL A 73 7.67 2.54 -8.43
N ALA A 74 8.46 1.75 -9.15
CA ALA A 74 7.95 0.77 -10.11
C ALA A 74 7.07 -0.29 -9.42
N ARG A 75 7.53 -0.89 -8.30
CA ARG A 75 6.74 -1.85 -7.51
C ARG A 75 5.43 -1.25 -7.03
N TYR A 76 5.47 -0.05 -6.49
CA TYR A 76 4.27 0.64 -6.03
C TYR A 76 3.26 0.85 -7.16
N LEU A 77 3.68 1.35 -8.31
CA LEU A 77 2.80 1.53 -9.47
C LEU A 77 2.18 0.21 -9.94
N LEU A 78 2.95 -0.87 -9.93
CA LEU A 78 2.49 -2.21 -10.32
C LEU A 78 1.48 -2.81 -9.33
N SER A 79 1.53 -2.40 -8.06
CA SER A 79 0.61 -2.87 -7.01
C SER A 79 -0.73 -2.14 -6.97
N LEU A 80 -0.83 -0.96 -7.60
CA LEU A 80 -2.06 -0.18 -7.61
C LEU A 80 -3.11 -0.79 -8.54
N PRO A 81 -4.39 -0.79 -8.14
CA PRO A 81 -5.48 -1.16 -9.02
C PRO A 81 -5.64 -0.11 -10.13
N GLU A 82 -5.83 -0.56 -11.35
CA GLU A 82 -6.20 0.34 -12.46
C GLU A 82 -7.65 0.79 -12.31
N GLU A 83 -7.91 2.10 -12.46
CA GLU A 83 -9.27 2.61 -12.60
C GLU A 83 -9.85 2.09 -13.93
N VAL A 84 -10.82 1.18 -13.85
CA VAL A 84 -11.41 0.49 -15.02
C VAL A 84 -11.95 1.46 -16.07
N GLU A 85 -12.56 2.58 -15.64
CA GLU A 85 -13.16 3.56 -16.56
C GLU A 85 -12.13 4.48 -17.25
N ARG A 86 -10.92 4.62 -16.71
CA ARG A 86 -9.93 5.60 -17.18
C ARG A 86 -8.59 4.98 -17.60
N GLY A 87 -8.39 3.70 -17.37
CA GLY A 87 -7.15 2.98 -17.70
C GLY A 87 -5.90 3.65 -17.10
N ARG A 88 -6.02 4.16 -15.87
CA ARG A 88 -4.95 4.86 -15.16
C ARG A 88 -4.92 4.45 -13.70
N LEU A 89 -3.77 4.61 -13.08
CA LEU A 89 -3.59 4.50 -11.64
C LEU A 89 -3.90 5.86 -11.00
N ALA A 90 -4.86 5.90 -10.07
CA ALA A 90 -5.18 7.12 -9.32
C ALA A 90 -4.13 7.32 -8.22
N CYS A 91 -3.13 8.17 -8.45
CA CYS A 91 -2.10 8.47 -7.48
C CYS A 91 -1.46 9.84 -7.76
N THR A 92 -1.09 10.55 -6.71
CA THR A 92 -0.30 11.78 -6.77
C THR A 92 1.16 11.49 -6.48
N HIS A 93 2.07 12.39 -6.87
CA HIS A 93 3.50 12.26 -6.55
C HIS A 93 3.76 12.27 -5.03
N GLU A 94 2.91 12.95 -4.25
CA GLU A 94 2.97 12.96 -2.79
C GLU A 94 2.59 11.61 -2.19
N GLU A 95 1.48 11.03 -2.66
CA GLU A 95 1.03 9.70 -2.22
C GLU A 95 2.06 8.63 -2.56
N ILE A 96 2.61 8.66 -3.78
CA ILE A 96 3.70 7.77 -4.17
C ILE A 96 4.89 7.96 -3.22
N GLY A 97 5.34 9.20 -3.02
CA GLY A 97 6.49 9.52 -2.18
C GLY A 97 6.31 9.04 -0.74
N PHE A 98 5.14 9.26 -0.17
CA PHE A 98 4.78 8.77 1.16
C PHE A 98 4.81 7.23 1.23
N SER A 99 4.22 6.57 0.24
CA SER A 99 4.13 5.10 0.21
C SER A 99 5.48 4.41 0.04
N VAL A 100 6.40 5.00 -0.73
CA VAL A 100 7.71 4.39 -1.01
C VAL A 100 8.87 5.00 -0.22
N GLY A 101 8.59 5.93 0.69
CA GLY A 101 9.59 6.53 1.57
C GLY A 101 10.61 7.41 0.85
N VAL A 102 10.17 8.23 -0.13
CA VAL A 102 11.02 9.20 -0.84
C VAL A 102 10.32 10.56 -0.97
N SER A 103 11.09 11.60 -1.26
CA SER A 103 10.52 12.94 -1.48
C SER A 103 9.70 13.03 -2.76
N ARG A 104 8.70 13.93 -2.79
CA ARG A 104 7.93 14.26 -4.02
C ARG A 104 8.85 14.60 -5.19
N VAL A 105 9.96 15.31 -4.93
CA VAL A 105 10.96 15.69 -5.95
C VAL A 105 11.61 14.44 -6.55
N THR A 106 11.98 13.46 -5.70
CA THR A 106 12.53 12.19 -6.16
C THR A 106 11.53 11.43 -7.02
N VAL A 107 10.25 11.37 -6.61
CA VAL A 107 9.17 10.75 -7.41
C VAL A 107 9.04 11.44 -8.76
N SER A 108 9.01 12.78 -8.80
CA SER A 108 8.92 13.54 -10.06
C SER A 108 10.06 13.23 -11.01
N ARG A 109 11.29 13.11 -10.49
CA ARG A 109 12.47 12.73 -11.29
C ARG A 109 12.33 11.30 -11.83
N VAL A 110 11.98 10.34 -10.99
CA VAL A 110 11.81 8.93 -11.38
C VAL A 110 10.71 8.77 -12.43
N LEU A 111 9.56 9.40 -12.22
CA LEU A 111 8.46 9.35 -13.19
C LEU A 111 8.84 10.04 -14.51
N GLY A 112 9.60 11.13 -14.46
CA GLY A 112 10.16 11.76 -15.65
C GLY A 112 11.08 10.83 -16.44
N ASP A 113 11.89 10.02 -15.75
CA ASP A 113 12.73 8.99 -16.39
C ASP A 113 11.87 7.89 -17.04
N PHE A 114 10.82 7.43 -16.35
CA PHE A 114 9.91 6.43 -16.91
C PHE A 114 9.13 6.95 -18.12
N VAL A 115 8.72 8.23 -18.11
CA VAL A 115 8.08 8.87 -19.27
C VAL A 115 9.05 8.94 -20.47
N ARG A 116 10.31 9.35 -20.25
CA ARG A 116 11.32 9.40 -21.33
C ARG A 116 11.60 8.03 -21.95
N ARG A 117 11.51 6.97 -21.16
CA ARG A 117 11.63 5.58 -21.63
C ARG A 117 10.35 5.04 -22.28
N GLY A 118 9.25 5.77 -22.22
CA GLY A 118 7.96 5.31 -22.73
C GLY A 118 7.25 4.28 -21.86
N TRP A 119 7.68 4.10 -20.62
CA TRP A 119 7.10 3.08 -19.71
C TRP A 119 5.81 3.53 -19.06
N VAL A 120 5.68 4.83 -18.83
CA VAL A 120 4.47 5.43 -18.27
C VAL A 120 4.10 6.72 -18.98
N GLU A 121 2.86 7.14 -18.81
CA GLU A 121 2.34 8.45 -19.20
C GLU A 121 1.74 9.11 -17.95
N THR A 122 2.13 10.36 -17.67
CA THR A 122 1.55 11.12 -16.58
C THR A 122 0.22 11.73 -16.98
N ALA A 123 -0.77 11.68 -16.11
CA ALA A 123 -2.08 12.27 -16.28
C ALA A 123 -2.43 13.14 -15.06
N TYR A 124 -3.50 13.91 -15.17
CA TYR A 124 -3.97 14.70 -14.02
C TYR A 124 -4.31 13.77 -12.84
N ARG A 125 -3.56 13.92 -11.74
CA ARG A 125 -3.66 13.09 -10.52
C ARG A 125 -3.61 11.57 -10.81
N GLY A 126 -2.73 11.16 -11.72
CA GLY A 126 -2.60 9.76 -12.04
C GLY A 126 -1.47 9.43 -12.99
N VAL A 127 -1.23 8.15 -13.14
CA VAL A 127 -0.21 7.58 -14.02
C VAL A 127 -0.85 6.46 -14.84
N ARG A 128 -0.57 6.42 -16.14
CA ARG A 128 -0.95 5.31 -17.02
C ARG A 128 0.28 4.46 -17.30
N LEU A 129 0.17 3.15 -17.10
CA LEU A 129 1.21 2.22 -17.47
C LEU A 129 1.17 1.96 -18.98
N LYS A 130 2.30 2.12 -19.67
CA LYS A 130 2.47 1.83 -21.09
C LYS A 130 3.25 0.53 -21.33
N ASP A 131 4.29 0.33 -20.54
CA ASP A 131 5.09 -0.89 -20.59
C ASP A 131 5.20 -1.49 -19.17
N ARG A 132 4.21 -2.34 -18.86
CA ARG A 132 4.15 -3.04 -17.57
C ARG A 132 5.31 -4.02 -17.40
N ARG A 133 5.77 -4.62 -18.52
CA ARG A 133 6.87 -5.58 -18.48
C ARG A 133 8.19 -4.91 -18.13
N ALA A 134 8.53 -3.79 -18.74
CA ALA A 134 9.74 -3.05 -18.41
C ALA A 134 9.77 -2.56 -16.97
N LEU A 135 8.62 -2.13 -16.42
CA LEU A 135 8.50 -1.77 -15.01
C LEU A 135 8.70 -2.99 -14.10
N GLN A 136 8.19 -4.16 -14.47
CA GLN A 136 8.39 -5.40 -13.72
C GLN A 136 9.86 -5.83 -13.73
N GLU A 137 10.51 -5.80 -14.88
CA GLU A 137 11.95 -6.13 -15.02
C GLU A 137 12.82 -5.19 -14.16
N LEU A 138 12.49 -3.89 -14.10
CA LEU A 138 13.16 -2.96 -13.18
C LEU A 138 12.89 -3.29 -11.71
N ALA A 139 11.64 -3.58 -11.37
CA ALA A 139 11.22 -3.87 -9.99
C ALA A 139 11.89 -5.15 -9.43
N ASP A 140 12.17 -6.11 -10.29
CA ASP A 140 12.76 -7.42 -9.93
C ASP A 140 14.29 -7.45 -10.10
N ALA A 141 14.89 -6.39 -10.66
CA ALA A 141 16.33 -6.31 -10.80
C ALA A 141 17.04 -6.33 -9.43
N PRO A 142 18.19 -6.98 -9.30
CA PRO A 142 18.98 -6.92 -8.06
C PRO A 142 19.34 -5.46 -7.75
N GLY A 143 19.24 -5.10 -6.47
CA GLY A 143 19.53 -3.75 -5.95
C GLY A 143 21.01 -3.37 -5.97
#